data_7eadd2699fa8b96a321ce3f44c0a2451
#
_entry.id   7eadd2699fa8b96a321ce3f44c0a2451
#
_cell.length_a   1.000
_cell.length_b   1.000
_cell.length_c   1.000
_cell.angle_alpha   90.00
_cell.angle_beta   90.00
_cell.angle_gamma   90.00
#
_symmetry.space_group_name_H-M   'P 1'
#
loop_
_entity.id
_entity.type
_entity.pdbx_description
1 polymer ?
#
loop_
_entity_poly.entity_id
_entity_poly.type
_entity_poly.pdbx_seq_one_letter_code
_entity_poly.pdbx_strand_id
1 'polypeptide(L)'
;MTLLLQLHEIPLQRPKHFDDSNWSGLLLEHSRFQRAVQAGDLGDVVGTLKTMIESISKTVLELGGEPPSSNAKFPKIFQSAHSRLIDQPIEGKSIKGPSRNILEQSRKMILALDEVRNESGSGHGRTLLPELNTDTVEMLTAVAFSWLLWALPRIDKYADGRPDVLIRDLIVVNRTFTRGHLVNRLKNANLAKLPLARQREIGLAVARRGMQGTFVVWQDGVEDCSESDSIEEWPIGYREGLFQGLFTDKRGRFHATPISIYNGLLAIDPVPDVENLVRNVLDQCNLSSPLKFNEFWADAAQLDEVEAAFTQQIDHRKGKQSKELTLLKGALGLPPF
;
A
#
# COMPACT_ATOMS: atom_id res chain seq x y z
N MET A 1 -35.71 13.29 -14.60
CA MET A 1 -35.85 13.99 -13.29
C MET A 1 -36.02 13.07 -12.10
N THR A 2 -36.64 11.91 -12.23
CA THR A 2 -36.85 10.96 -11.12
C THR A 2 -35.54 10.38 -10.57
N LEU A 3 -34.57 10.05 -11.44
CA LEU A 3 -33.28 9.48 -11.05
C LEU A 3 -32.42 10.51 -10.33
N LEU A 4 -32.36 11.75 -10.81
CA LEU A 4 -31.64 12.84 -10.14
C LEU A 4 -32.15 13.07 -8.73
N LEU A 5 -33.50 13.04 -8.53
CA LEU A 5 -34.12 13.18 -7.22
C LEU A 5 -33.82 12.04 -6.25
N GLN A 6 -33.50 10.85 -6.76
CA GLN A 6 -33.05 9.73 -5.92
C GLN A 6 -31.56 9.81 -5.58
N LEU A 7 -30.73 10.20 -6.54
CA LEU A 7 -29.29 10.25 -6.37
C LEU A 7 -28.84 11.39 -5.43
N HIS A 8 -29.56 12.55 -5.44
CA HIS A 8 -29.18 13.68 -4.61
C HIS A 8 -29.36 13.45 -3.11
N GLU A 9 -30.17 12.46 -2.71
CA GLU A 9 -30.40 12.09 -1.31
C GLU A 9 -29.34 11.10 -0.77
N ILE A 10 -28.48 10.54 -1.64
CA ILE A 10 -27.49 9.56 -1.22
C ILE A 10 -26.43 10.22 -0.33
N PRO A 11 -26.30 9.80 0.95
CA PRO A 11 -25.31 10.36 1.84
C PRO A 11 -23.91 9.88 1.45
N LEU A 12 -22.95 10.80 1.43
CA LEU A 12 -21.54 10.46 1.27
C LEU A 12 -20.96 10.00 2.61
N GLN A 13 -20.20 8.90 2.60
CA GLN A 13 -19.51 8.41 3.79
C GLN A 13 -18.08 8.96 3.84
N ARG A 14 -17.73 9.59 4.97
CA ARG A 14 -16.40 10.18 5.16
C ARG A 14 -15.35 9.09 5.33
N PRO A 15 -14.31 9.06 4.46
CA PRO A 15 -13.12 8.26 4.72
C PRO A 15 -12.34 8.80 5.94
N LYS A 16 -11.74 7.90 6.74
CA LYS A 16 -10.97 8.29 7.95
C LYS A 16 -9.74 9.15 7.65
N HIS A 17 -9.17 9.01 6.43
CA HIS A 17 -8.01 9.78 5.97
C HIS A 17 -8.36 11.08 5.25
N PHE A 18 -9.64 11.43 5.19
CA PHE A 18 -10.05 12.74 4.71
C PHE A 18 -9.95 13.74 5.87
N ASP A 19 -9.13 14.77 5.72
CA ASP A 19 -9.07 15.84 6.71
C ASP A 19 -10.37 16.66 6.75
N ASP A 20 -10.55 17.44 7.83
CA ASP A 20 -11.79 18.21 8.05
C ASP A 20 -12.05 19.26 6.98
N SER A 21 -10.99 19.89 6.44
CA SER A 21 -11.10 20.93 5.42
C SER A 21 -11.56 20.34 4.10
N ASN A 22 -10.88 19.29 3.62
CA ASN A 22 -11.21 18.61 2.37
C ASN A 22 -12.62 18.00 2.44
N TRP A 23 -12.98 17.40 3.58
CA TRP A 23 -14.32 16.85 3.78
C TRP A 23 -15.41 17.92 3.77
N SER A 24 -15.21 19.03 4.48
CA SER A 24 -16.15 20.15 4.50
C SER A 24 -16.33 20.78 3.12
N GLY A 25 -15.24 20.90 2.36
CA GLY A 25 -15.28 21.33 0.96
C GLY A 25 -16.12 20.40 0.07
N LEU A 26 -15.93 19.08 0.20
CA LEU A 26 -16.73 18.10 -0.54
C LEU A 26 -18.22 18.17 -0.18
N LEU A 27 -18.55 18.30 1.10
CA LEU A 27 -19.95 18.43 1.56
C LEU A 27 -20.60 19.74 1.07
N LEU A 28 -19.83 20.83 0.99
CA LEU A 28 -20.34 22.08 0.41
C LEU A 28 -20.70 21.90 -1.07
N GLU A 29 -19.86 21.24 -1.86
CA GLU A 29 -20.16 20.94 -3.26
C GLU A 29 -21.33 19.95 -3.40
N HIS A 30 -21.44 18.96 -2.52
CA HIS A 30 -22.60 18.06 -2.49
C HIS A 30 -23.91 18.83 -2.20
N SER A 31 -23.88 19.78 -1.27
CA SER A 31 -25.02 20.65 -0.99
C SER A 31 -25.39 21.58 -2.17
N ARG A 32 -24.40 22.01 -2.95
CA ARG A 32 -24.62 22.77 -4.20
C ARG A 32 -25.28 21.88 -5.26
N PHE A 33 -24.77 20.67 -5.41
CA PHE A 33 -25.39 19.68 -6.29
C PHE A 33 -26.86 19.43 -5.94
N GLN A 34 -27.17 19.22 -4.67
CA GLN A 34 -28.55 19.01 -4.21
C GLN A 34 -29.49 20.20 -4.58
N ARG A 35 -29.01 21.42 -4.39
CA ARG A 35 -29.77 22.64 -4.76
C ARG A 35 -29.95 22.77 -6.27
N ALA A 36 -28.94 22.46 -7.06
CA ALA A 36 -29.01 22.47 -8.52
C ALA A 36 -30.05 21.47 -9.04
N VAL A 37 -30.10 20.25 -8.47
CA VAL A 37 -31.11 19.23 -8.79
C VAL A 37 -32.52 19.72 -8.44
N GLN A 38 -32.71 20.32 -7.27
CA GLN A 38 -34.01 20.86 -6.84
C GLN A 38 -34.46 22.02 -7.70
N ALA A 39 -33.53 22.85 -8.17
CA ALA A 39 -33.80 23.97 -9.07
C ALA A 39 -34.03 23.54 -10.55
N GLY A 40 -33.70 22.28 -10.89
CA GLY A 40 -33.70 21.80 -12.28
C GLY A 40 -32.61 22.42 -13.15
N ASP A 41 -31.54 22.96 -12.52
CA ASP A 41 -30.40 23.55 -13.24
C ASP A 41 -29.41 22.47 -13.65
N LEU A 42 -29.58 21.92 -14.86
CA LEU A 42 -28.76 20.85 -15.40
C LEU A 42 -27.29 21.29 -15.58
N GLY A 43 -27.02 22.56 -15.86
CA GLY A 43 -25.67 23.08 -16.00
C GLY A 43 -24.90 23.06 -14.68
N ASP A 44 -25.54 23.53 -13.60
CA ASP A 44 -24.97 23.49 -12.26
C ASP A 44 -24.86 22.05 -11.72
N VAL A 45 -25.78 21.13 -12.08
CA VAL A 45 -25.67 19.70 -11.76
C VAL A 45 -24.37 19.13 -12.31
N VAL A 46 -24.08 19.33 -13.59
CA VAL A 46 -22.84 18.83 -14.23
C VAL A 46 -21.60 19.51 -13.64
N GLY A 47 -21.67 20.83 -13.40
CA GLY A 47 -20.58 21.62 -12.83
C GLY A 47 -20.16 21.15 -11.43
N THR A 48 -21.13 20.95 -10.55
CA THR A 48 -20.90 20.51 -9.17
C THR A 48 -20.41 19.06 -9.10
N LEU A 49 -20.95 18.15 -9.93
CA LEU A 49 -20.45 16.78 -10.05
C LEU A 49 -18.97 16.74 -10.42
N LYS A 50 -18.56 17.50 -11.42
CA LYS A 50 -17.15 17.62 -11.80
C LYS A 50 -16.31 18.09 -10.63
N THR A 51 -16.74 19.14 -9.91
CA THR A 51 -15.98 19.69 -8.77
C THR A 51 -15.84 18.68 -7.65
N MET A 52 -16.87 17.89 -7.33
CA MET A 52 -16.80 16.82 -6.34
C MET A 52 -15.78 15.75 -6.73
N ILE A 53 -15.80 15.29 -7.97
CA ILE A 53 -14.86 14.28 -8.50
C ILE A 53 -13.42 14.84 -8.47
N GLU A 54 -13.23 16.10 -8.85
CA GLU A 54 -11.93 16.77 -8.83
C GLU A 54 -11.38 16.90 -7.42
N SER A 55 -12.21 17.28 -6.44
CA SER A 55 -11.84 17.37 -5.03
C SER A 55 -11.33 16.03 -4.50
N ILE A 56 -12.10 14.96 -4.69
CA ILE A 56 -11.69 13.60 -4.28
C ILE A 56 -10.38 13.20 -4.99
N SER A 57 -10.27 13.49 -6.27
CA SER A 57 -9.08 13.12 -7.05
C SER A 57 -7.83 13.86 -6.55
N LYS A 58 -7.94 15.13 -6.20
CA LYS A 58 -6.83 15.89 -5.59
C LYS A 58 -6.42 15.30 -4.25
N THR A 59 -7.38 14.98 -3.38
CA THR A 59 -7.10 14.33 -2.09
C THR A 59 -6.37 12.99 -2.27
N VAL A 60 -6.75 12.17 -3.25
CA VAL A 60 -6.02 10.92 -3.56
C VAL A 60 -4.57 11.18 -3.94
N LEU A 61 -4.31 12.22 -4.75
CA LEU A 61 -2.95 12.57 -5.17
C LEU A 61 -2.13 13.14 -4.02
N GLU A 62 -2.71 13.99 -3.18
CA GLU A 62 -2.09 14.54 -1.97
C GLU A 62 -1.73 13.44 -0.97
N LEU A 63 -2.66 12.52 -0.70
CA LEU A 63 -2.39 11.32 0.08
C LEU A 63 -1.30 10.46 -0.55
N GLY A 64 -1.16 10.47 -1.88
CA GLY A 64 -0.07 9.85 -2.63
C GLY A 64 1.29 10.52 -2.48
N GLY A 65 1.37 11.71 -1.85
CA GLY A 65 2.60 12.52 -1.78
C GLY A 65 2.96 13.22 -3.09
N GLU A 66 2.01 13.28 -4.04
CA GLU A 66 2.20 13.92 -5.34
C GLU A 66 1.02 14.87 -5.61
N PRO A 67 0.92 15.98 -4.85
CA PRO A 67 -0.13 16.96 -5.05
C PRO A 67 -0.11 17.48 -6.49
N PRO A 68 -1.27 17.67 -7.13
CA PRO A 68 -1.30 18.18 -8.49
C PRO A 68 -0.78 19.62 -8.53
N SER A 69 -0.09 19.98 -9.61
CA SER A 69 0.30 21.38 -9.83
C SER A 69 -0.94 22.30 -9.96
N SER A 70 -0.79 23.58 -9.60
CA SER A 70 -1.88 24.57 -9.67
C SER A 70 -2.52 24.66 -11.07
N ASN A 71 -1.76 24.36 -12.12
CA ASN A 71 -2.19 24.44 -13.53
C ASN A 71 -2.64 23.07 -14.08
N ALA A 72 -2.71 22.03 -13.25
CA ALA A 72 -3.12 20.71 -13.70
C ALA A 72 -4.60 20.72 -14.11
N LYS A 73 -4.89 20.20 -15.31
CA LYS A 73 -6.24 20.11 -15.85
C LYS A 73 -6.98 18.91 -15.24
N PHE A 74 -8.29 19.02 -15.09
CA PHE A 74 -9.16 17.98 -14.55
C PHE A 74 -8.90 16.59 -15.15
N PRO A 75 -8.80 16.38 -16.48
CA PRO A 75 -8.57 15.05 -17.02
C PRO A 75 -7.32 14.38 -16.48
N LYS A 76 -6.21 15.12 -16.34
CA LYS A 76 -4.95 14.58 -15.81
C LYS A 76 -5.06 14.24 -14.33
N ILE A 77 -5.66 15.14 -13.53
CA ILE A 77 -5.89 14.93 -12.08
C ILE A 77 -6.73 13.66 -11.88
N PHE A 78 -7.88 13.59 -12.55
CA PHE A 78 -8.81 12.49 -12.42
C PHE A 78 -8.21 11.16 -12.89
N GLN A 79 -7.58 11.10 -14.07
CA GLN A 79 -6.96 9.88 -14.59
C GLN A 79 -5.89 9.34 -13.64
N SER A 80 -5.03 10.22 -13.11
CA SER A 80 -3.97 9.82 -12.17
C SER A 80 -4.56 9.26 -10.87
N ALA A 81 -5.56 9.92 -10.29
CA ALA A 81 -6.23 9.45 -9.08
C ALA A 81 -6.97 8.12 -9.31
N HIS A 82 -7.72 8.03 -10.41
CA HIS A 82 -8.45 6.81 -10.78
C HIS A 82 -7.51 5.60 -10.94
N SER A 83 -6.38 5.78 -11.65
CA SER A 83 -5.39 4.70 -11.81
C SER A 83 -4.83 4.23 -10.46
N ARG A 84 -4.53 5.14 -9.54
CA ARG A 84 -4.06 4.78 -8.19
C ARG A 84 -5.10 3.98 -7.41
N LEU A 85 -6.36 4.39 -7.48
CA LEU A 85 -7.44 3.69 -6.79
C LEU A 85 -7.76 2.33 -7.42
N ILE A 86 -7.71 2.19 -8.76
CA ILE A 86 -8.00 0.93 -9.45
C ILE A 86 -6.86 -0.08 -9.27
N ASP A 87 -5.61 0.39 -9.22
CA ASP A 87 -4.44 -0.45 -9.02
C ASP A 87 -4.24 -0.85 -7.56
N GLN A 88 -4.98 -0.24 -6.64
CA GLN A 88 -4.95 -0.62 -5.23
C GLN A 88 -5.64 -1.98 -5.04
N PRO A 89 -4.94 -3.02 -4.53
CA PRO A 89 -5.54 -4.32 -4.26
C PRO A 89 -6.66 -4.24 -3.23
N ILE A 90 -7.66 -5.12 -3.35
CA ILE A 90 -8.67 -5.36 -2.33
C ILE A 90 -8.37 -6.74 -1.73
N GLU A 91 -8.05 -6.78 -0.43
CA GLU A 91 -7.70 -8.03 0.26
C GLU A 91 -6.63 -8.85 -0.50
N GLY A 92 -5.63 -8.16 -1.02
CA GLY A 92 -4.55 -8.75 -1.81
C GLY A 92 -4.92 -9.14 -3.25
N LYS A 93 -6.16 -8.89 -3.68
CA LYS A 93 -6.61 -9.20 -5.05
C LYS A 93 -6.65 -7.94 -5.90
N SER A 94 -5.91 -7.94 -7.00
CA SER A 94 -6.01 -6.88 -8.01
C SER A 94 -7.35 -6.95 -8.73
N ILE A 95 -7.92 -5.78 -9.05
CA ILE A 95 -9.12 -5.69 -9.88
C ILE A 95 -8.73 -6.11 -11.31
N LYS A 96 -9.31 -7.21 -11.80
CA LYS A 96 -9.05 -7.78 -13.14
C LYS A 96 -10.34 -8.06 -13.88
N GLY A 97 -10.24 -8.35 -15.19
CA GLY A 97 -11.35 -8.81 -16.01
C GLY A 97 -12.52 -7.83 -16.08
N PRO A 98 -13.77 -8.32 -16.05
CA PRO A 98 -14.97 -7.51 -16.24
C PRO A 98 -15.10 -6.33 -15.28
N SER A 99 -14.72 -6.51 -14.01
CA SER A 99 -14.76 -5.44 -13.00
C SER A 99 -13.82 -4.29 -13.35
N ARG A 100 -12.61 -4.59 -13.86
CA ARG A 100 -11.68 -3.54 -14.33
C ARG A 100 -12.25 -2.83 -15.55
N ASN A 101 -12.85 -3.57 -16.47
CA ASN A 101 -13.47 -2.97 -17.66
C ASN A 101 -14.59 -2.00 -17.31
N ILE A 102 -15.46 -2.33 -16.34
CA ILE A 102 -16.51 -1.41 -15.87
C ILE A 102 -15.91 -0.11 -15.36
N LEU A 103 -14.86 -0.18 -14.54
CA LEU A 103 -14.19 1.01 -14.00
C LEU A 103 -13.50 1.83 -15.09
N GLU A 104 -12.90 1.20 -16.08
CA GLU A 104 -12.32 1.91 -17.23
C GLU A 104 -13.36 2.58 -18.12
N GLN A 105 -14.56 1.98 -18.28
CA GLN A 105 -15.65 2.65 -18.99
C GLN A 105 -16.21 3.82 -18.17
N SER A 106 -16.41 3.67 -16.86
CA SER A 106 -16.83 4.77 -16.00
C SER A 106 -15.83 5.94 -16.04
N ARG A 107 -14.52 5.65 -16.11
CA ARG A 107 -13.48 6.68 -16.30
C ARG A 107 -13.70 7.48 -17.59
N LYS A 108 -13.97 6.81 -18.70
CA LYS A 108 -14.25 7.49 -20.00
C LYS A 108 -15.49 8.38 -19.91
N MET A 109 -16.55 7.89 -19.29
CA MET A 109 -17.79 8.67 -19.13
C MET A 109 -17.60 9.89 -18.22
N ILE A 110 -16.80 9.77 -17.16
CA ILE A 110 -16.48 10.93 -16.29
C ILE A 110 -15.61 11.97 -17.03
N LEU A 111 -14.74 11.54 -17.93
CA LEU A 111 -14.01 12.49 -18.77
C LEU A 111 -14.93 13.24 -19.73
N ALA A 112 -15.93 12.53 -20.29
CA ALA A 112 -16.98 13.19 -21.10
C ALA A 112 -17.81 14.21 -20.32
N LEU A 113 -17.99 14.03 -19.01
CA LEU A 113 -18.62 15.03 -18.13
C LEU A 113 -17.87 16.38 -18.14
N ASP A 114 -16.54 16.37 -18.22
CA ASP A 114 -15.73 17.59 -18.36
C ASP A 114 -15.98 18.29 -19.71
N GLU A 115 -16.13 17.52 -20.78
CA GLU A 115 -16.43 18.03 -22.11
C GLU A 115 -17.84 18.66 -22.13
N VAL A 116 -18.84 17.94 -21.65
CA VAL A 116 -20.22 18.43 -21.54
C VAL A 116 -20.31 19.71 -20.70
N ARG A 117 -19.61 19.75 -19.56
CA ARG A 117 -19.53 20.97 -18.73
C ARG A 117 -18.90 22.14 -19.49
N ASN A 118 -17.85 21.91 -20.26
CA ASN A 118 -17.17 22.96 -21.00
C ASN A 118 -17.99 23.47 -22.19
N GLU A 119 -18.82 22.61 -22.78
CA GLU A 119 -19.74 22.98 -23.85
C GLU A 119 -20.97 23.73 -23.34
N SER A 120 -21.50 23.33 -22.19
CA SER A 120 -22.80 23.82 -21.65
C SER A 120 -22.67 24.78 -20.50
N GLY A 121 -21.43 25.05 -20.02
CA GLY A 121 -21.20 25.88 -18.84
C GLY A 121 -21.46 27.38 -19.07
N SER A 122 -22.13 28.00 -18.11
CA SER A 122 -22.53 29.40 -18.08
C SER A 122 -21.39 30.42 -17.98
N GLY A 123 -20.12 29.96 -17.81
CA GLY A 123 -18.98 30.81 -17.44
C GLY A 123 -18.28 31.55 -18.59
N HIS A 124 -18.70 31.43 -19.85
CA HIS A 124 -17.94 31.98 -20.99
C HIS A 124 -18.68 33.05 -21.84
N GLY A 125 -19.69 33.73 -21.29
CA GLY A 125 -20.34 34.85 -21.99
C GLY A 125 -20.94 34.46 -23.34
N ARG A 126 -21.38 33.23 -23.52
CA ARG A 126 -22.02 32.76 -24.77
C ARG A 126 -23.43 33.32 -24.87
N THR A 127 -23.78 33.79 -26.05
CA THR A 127 -25.12 34.34 -26.34
C THR A 127 -26.21 33.24 -26.46
N LEU A 128 -25.80 31.98 -26.67
CA LEU A 128 -26.68 30.80 -26.69
C LEU A 128 -25.97 29.66 -25.96
N LEU A 129 -26.61 29.16 -24.88
CA LEU A 129 -26.18 27.93 -24.22
C LEU A 129 -26.80 26.74 -24.95
N PRO A 130 -26.05 25.69 -25.28
CA PRO A 130 -26.63 24.44 -25.77
C PRO A 130 -27.62 23.90 -24.74
N GLU A 131 -28.80 23.48 -25.17
CA GLU A 131 -29.73 22.77 -24.27
C GLU A 131 -29.14 21.42 -23.85
N LEU A 132 -28.98 21.22 -22.54
CA LEU A 132 -28.60 19.95 -21.98
C LEU A 132 -29.80 18.98 -22.00
N ASN A 133 -29.58 17.80 -22.56
CA ASN A 133 -30.56 16.74 -22.52
C ASN A 133 -30.63 16.13 -21.11
N THR A 134 -31.80 16.11 -20.51
CA THR A 134 -32.05 15.60 -19.15
C THR A 134 -31.60 14.13 -19.02
N ASP A 135 -31.89 13.27 -19.98
CA ASP A 135 -31.53 11.85 -19.94
C ASP A 135 -30.00 11.67 -19.92
N THR A 136 -29.29 12.50 -20.69
CA THR A 136 -27.81 12.50 -20.70
C THR A 136 -27.26 12.93 -19.36
N VAL A 137 -27.83 13.98 -18.73
CA VAL A 137 -27.39 14.44 -17.41
C VAL A 137 -27.72 13.42 -16.33
N GLU A 138 -28.88 12.76 -16.37
CA GLU A 138 -29.23 11.65 -15.47
C GLU A 138 -28.23 10.50 -15.56
N MET A 139 -27.86 10.09 -16.77
CA MET A 139 -26.86 9.03 -16.99
C MET A 139 -25.48 9.44 -16.46
N LEU A 140 -25.01 10.64 -16.77
CA LEU A 140 -23.71 11.16 -16.28
C LEU A 140 -23.71 11.24 -14.75
N THR A 141 -24.81 11.68 -14.13
CA THR A 141 -24.98 11.75 -12.68
C THR A 141 -24.88 10.36 -12.06
N ALA A 142 -25.58 9.36 -12.64
CA ALA A 142 -25.55 8.00 -12.14
C ALA A 142 -24.11 7.41 -12.17
N VAL A 143 -23.37 7.65 -13.24
CA VAL A 143 -21.96 7.20 -13.36
C VAL A 143 -21.07 7.93 -12.37
N ALA A 144 -21.23 9.27 -12.23
CA ALA A 144 -20.48 10.07 -11.29
C ALA A 144 -20.69 9.58 -9.84
N PHE A 145 -21.94 9.40 -9.40
CA PHE A 145 -22.25 8.87 -8.08
C PHE A 145 -21.77 7.46 -7.88
N SER A 146 -21.89 6.58 -8.86
CA SER A 146 -21.33 5.23 -8.79
C SER A 146 -19.82 5.26 -8.55
N TRP A 147 -19.10 6.16 -9.21
CA TRP A 147 -17.67 6.36 -8.99
C TRP A 147 -17.37 6.96 -7.62
N LEU A 148 -18.12 7.97 -7.16
CA LEU A 148 -17.95 8.58 -5.84
C LEU A 148 -18.10 7.54 -4.73
N LEU A 149 -19.16 6.74 -4.77
CA LEU A 149 -19.45 5.68 -3.79
C LEU A 149 -18.42 4.56 -3.83
N TRP A 150 -17.83 4.29 -4.99
CA TRP A 150 -16.73 3.34 -5.14
C TRP A 150 -15.39 3.91 -4.66
N ALA A 151 -15.10 5.20 -4.95
CA ALA A 151 -13.81 5.82 -4.66
C ALA A 151 -13.61 6.11 -3.17
N LEU A 152 -14.63 6.68 -2.49
CA LEU A 152 -14.51 7.11 -1.10
C LEU A 152 -14.01 6.00 -0.15
N PRO A 153 -14.60 4.80 -0.08
CA PRO A 153 -14.10 3.74 0.80
C PRO A 153 -12.72 3.19 0.37
N ARG A 154 -12.31 3.40 -0.87
CA ARG A 154 -11.00 2.98 -1.36
C ARG A 154 -9.88 3.93 -0.95
N ILE A 155 -10.18 5.19 -0.64
CA ILE A 155 -9.20 6.16 -0.15
C ILE A 155 -8.55 5.67 1.14
N ASP A 156 -9.32 5.11 2.07
CA ASP A 156 -8.77 4.56 3.30
C ASP A 156 -7.82 3.40 3.05
N LYS A 157 -8.21 2.47 2.19
CA LYS A 157 -7.37 1.34 1.79
C LYS A 157 -6.08 1.79 1.11
N TYR A 158 -6.19 2.79 0.23
CA TYR A 158 -5.06 3.40 -0.45
C TYR A 158 -4.12 4.09 0.54
N ALA A 159 -4.64 4.87 1.48
CA ALA A 159 -3.85 5.59 2.48
C ALA A 159 -3.19 4.64 3.50
N ASP A 160 -3.93 3.63 4.00
CA ASP A 160 -3.41 2.64 4.94
C ASP A 160 -2.30 1.76 4.33
N GLY A 161 -2.38 1.50 3.04
CA GLY A 161 -1.38 0.71 2.32
C GLY A 161 -0.09 1.47 2.00
N ARG A 162 -0.01 2.78 2.24
CA ARG A 162 1.18 3.56 1.89
C ARG A 162 2.39 3.16 2.74
N PRO A 163 3.57 2.98 2.11
CA PRO A 163 4.78 2.57 2.82
C PRO A 163 5.12 3.45 4.02
N ASP A 164 5.05 4.77 3.88
CA ASP A 164 5.40 5.72 4.94
C ASP A 164 4.47 5.60 6.15
N VAL A 165 3.17 5.44 5.90
CA VAL A 165 2.16 5.27 6.95
C VAL A 165 2.37 3.92 7.64
N LEU A 166 2.63 2.87 6.88
CA LEU A 166 2.87 1.53 7.42
C LEU A 166 4.16 1.49 8.27
N ILE A 167 5.27 2.02 7.75
CA ILE A 167 6.54 2.10 8.47
C ILE A 167 6.38 2.93 9.75
N ARG A 168 5.72 4.08 9.68
CA ARG A 168 5.46 4.93 10.85
C ARG A 168 4.64 4.19 11.91
N ASP A 169 3.60 3.47 11.51
CA ASP A 169 2.75 2.72 12.42
C ASP A 169 3.49 1.55 13.08
N LEU A 170 4.42 0.91 12.37
CA LEU A 170 5.26 -0.17 12.88
C LEU A 170 6.33 0.34 13.87
N ILE A 171 7.05 1.41 13.52
CA ILE A 171 8.29 1.80 14.24
C ILE A 171 8.07 2.98 15.17
N VAL A 172 7.27 3.99 14.78
CA VAL A 172 7.13 5.24 15.52
C VAL A 172 5.92 5.20 16.46
N VAL A 173 4.75 4.91 15.91
CA VAL A 173 3.49 4.89 16.67
C VAL A 173 3.37 3.61 17.50
N ASN A 174 4.10 2.56 17.12
CA ASN A 174 3.98 1.23 17.73
C ASN A 174 2.52 0.72 17.79
N ARG A 175 1.80 0.92 16.69
CA ARG A 175 0.38 0.56 16.59
C ARG A 175 0.17 -0.91 16.89
N THR A 176 -0.89 -1.24 17.60
CA THR A 176 -1.32 -2.61 17.79
C THR A 176 -2.02 -3.11 16.52
N PHE A 177 -1.59 -4.24 16.02
CA PHE A 177 -2.22 -4.95 14.91
C PHE A 177 -3.03 -6.12 15.46
N THR A 178 -4.21 -6.36 14.88
CA THR A 178 -4.96 -7.59 15.06
C THR A 178 -4.58 -8.60 13.99
N ARG A 179 -4.79 -9.88 14.23
CA ARG A 179 -4.45 -10.96 13.29
C ARG A 179 -5.03 -10.70 11.90
N GLY A 180 -4.23 -10.85 10.86
CA GLY A 180 -4.58 -10.58 9.48
C GLY A 180 -4.62 -9.09 9.08
N HIS A 181 -4.57 -8.16 10.05
CA HIS A 181 -4.60 -6.72 9.74
C HIS A 181 -3.29 -6.26 9.09
N LEU A 182 -2.15 -6.74 9.57
CA LEU A 182 -0.87 -6.40 8.96
C LEU A 182 -0.75 -7.00 7.57
N VAL A 183 -1.14 -8.28 7.38
CA VAL A 183 -1.19 -8.94 6.06
C VAL A 183 -2.00 -8.10 5.07
N ASN A 184 -3.20 -7.67 5.47
CA ASN A 184 -4.05 -6.85 4.61
C ASN A 184 -3.39 -5.50 4.25
N ARG A 185 -2.68 -4.88 5.18
CA ARG A 185 -1.93 -3.63 4.92
C ARG A 185 -0.74 -3.84 4.00
N LEU A 186 0.03 -4.92 4.17
CA LEU A 186 1.11 -5.30 3.28
C LEU A 186 0.60 -5.58 1.86
N LYS A 187 -0.48 -6.34 1.74
CA LYS A 187 -1.16 -6.59 0.46
C LYS A 187 -1.68 -5.30 -0.19
N ASN A 188 -2.25 -4.39 0.61
CA ASN A 188 -2.72 -3.09 0.12
C ASN A 188 -1.56 -2.15 -0.26
N ALA A 189 -0.39 -2.27 0.34
CA ALA A 189 0.80 -1.52 -0.06
C ALA A 189 1.30 -1.90 -1.46
N ASN A 190 0.85 -3.05 -2.01
CA ASN A 190 1.24 -3.54 -3.33
C ASN A 190 2.77 -3.66 -3.48
N LEU A 191 3.37 -4.39 -2.52
CA LEU A 191 4.82 -4.48 -2.32
C LEU A 191 5.60 -4.72 -3.60
N ALA A 192 5.13 -5.62 -4.48
CA ALA A 192 5.80 -5.98 -5.72
C ALA A 192 5.94 -4.80 -6.71
N LYS A 193 5.10 -3.77 -6.60
CA LYS A 193 5.18 -2.57 -7.45
C LYS A 193 5.98 -1.43 -6.83
N LEU A 194 6.42 -1.56 -5.59
CA LEU A 194 7.25 -0.55 -4.94
C LEU A 194 8.71 -0.64 -5.45
N PRO A 195 9.45 0.48 -5.43
CA PRO A 195 10.88 0.45 -5.61
C PRO A 195 11.56 -0.46 -4.58
N LEU A 196 12.64 -1.14 -4.99
CA LEU A 196 13.38 -2.10 -4.14
C LEU A 196 13.77 -1.52 -2.76
N ALA A 197 14.19 -0.25 -2.73
CA ALA A 197 14.53 0.43 -1.48
C ALA A 197 13.32 0.51 -0.52
N ARG A 198 12.13 0.79 -1.03
CA ARG A 198 10.90 0.87 -0.22
C ARG A 198 10.44 -0.50 0.27
N GLN A 199 10.59 -1.54 -0.56
CA GLN A 199 10.36 -2.91 -0.14
C GLN A 199 11.27 -3.28 1.04
N ARG A 200 12.57 -2.94 0.97
CA ARG A 200 13.54 -3.17 2.04
C ARG A 200 13.16 -2.42 3.33
N GLU A 201 12.78 -1.16 3.23
CA GLU A 201 12.36 -0.37 4.39
C GLU A 201 11.16 -0.99 5.12
N ILE A 202 10.18 -1.51 4.39
CA ILE A 202 9.00 -2.16 4.99
C ILE A 202 9.41 -3.49 5.65
N GLY A 203 10.18 -4.35 4.96
CA GLY A 203 10.65 -5.61 5.51
C GLY A 203 11.47 -5.41 6.79
N LEU A 204 12.37 -4.43 6.78
CA LEU A 204 13.16 -4.02 7.95
C LEU A 204 12.27 -3.55 9.11
N ALA A 205 11.24 -2.76 8.82
CA ALA A 205 10.32 -2.25 9.82
C ALA A 205 9.49 -3.37 10.47
N VAL A 206 9.01 -4.32 9.65
CA VAL A 206 8.26 -5.49 10.12
C VAL A 206 9.12 -6.37 11.01
N ALA A 207 10.33 -6.73 10.57
CA ALA A 207 11.25 -7.54 11.36
C ALA A 207 11.58 -6.89 12.70
N ARG A 208 11.97 -5.61 12.69
CA ARG A 208 12.29 -4.86 13.92
C ARG A 208 11.11 -4.78 14.88
N ARG A 209 9.90 -4.68 14.37
CA ARG A 209 8.69 -4.68 15.18
C ARG A 209 8.37 -6.07 15.72
N GLY A 210 8.54 -7.12 14.92
CA GLY A 210 8.41 -8.52 15.35
C GLY A 210 9.40 -8.87 16.46
N MET A 211 10.66 -8.48 16.32
CA MET A 211 11.72 -8.69 17.33
C MET A 211 11.45 -7.98 18.67
N GLN A 212 10.47 -7.08 18.76
CA GLN A 212 10.02 -6.48 20.01
C GLN A 212 8.96 -7.32 20.75
N GLY A 213 8.73 -8.57 20.34
CA GLY A 213 7.78 -9.48 20.97
C GLY A 213 6.32 -9.23 20.56
N THR A 214 6.08 -8.61 19.41
CA THR A 214 4.72 -8.43 18.86
C THR A 214 4.30 -9.66 18.07
N PHE A 215 3.58 -10.58 18.73
CA PHE A 215 3.17 -11.87 18.15
C PHE A 215 2.48 -11.73 16.79
N VAL A 216 1.51 -10.81 16.65
CA VAL A 216 0.77 -10.63 15.40
C VAL A 216 1.67 -10.13 14.27
N VAL A 217 2.59 -9.20 14.55
CA VAL A 217 3.52 -8.72 13.52
C VAL A 217 4.51 -9.80 13.12
N TRP A 218 4.91 -10.62 14.09
CA TRP A 218 5.76 -11.77 13.82
C TRP A 218 5.06 -12.75 12.87
N GLN A 219 3.85 -13.17 13.23
CA GLN A 219 3.08 -14.13 12.44
C GLN A 219 2.74 -13.58 11.04
N ASP A 220 2.07 -12.41 10.98
CA ASP A 220 1.54 -11.84 9.74
C ASP A 220 2.63 -11.32 8.77
N GLY A 221 3.85 -11.06 9.26
CA GLY A 221 4.87 -10.41 8.44
C GLY A 221 6.20 -11.15 8.35
N VAL A 222 6.54 -11.95 9.37
CA VAL A 222 7.78 -12.73 9.39
C VAL A 222 7.50 -14.18 8.96
N GLU A 223 6.66 -14.89 9.70
CA GLU A 223 6.36 -16.31 9.43
C GLU A 223 5.70 -16.49 8.06
N ASP A 224 4.64 -15.73 7.74
CA ASP A 224 3.96 -15.81 6.43
C ASP A 224 4.93 -15.58 5.26
N CYS A 225 5.94 -14.71 5.43
CA CYS A 225 6.97 -14.50 4.40
C CYS A 225 7.97 -15.65 4.34
N SER A 226 8.40 -16.17 5.50
CA SER A 226 9.42 -17.22 5.60
C SER A 226 8.90 -18.56 5.07
N GLU A 227 7.61 -18.83 5.22
CA GLU A 227 6.94 -20.05 4.76
C GLU A 227 6.50 -19.99 3.29
N SER A 228 6.70 -18.84 2.61
CA SER A 228 6.25 -18.63 1.23
C SER A 228 7.43 -18.42 0.27
N ASP A 229 7.44 -19.12 -0.86
CA ASP A 229 8.39 -18.91 -1.96
C ASP A 229 7.91 -17.84 -2.97
N SER A 230 6.71 -17.31 -2.80
CA SER A 230 6.13 -16.36 -3.73
C SER A 230 6.84 -15.00 -3.68
N ILE A 231 7.62 -14.68 -4.71
CA ILE A 231 8.25 -13.37 -4.89
C ILE A 231 7.26 -12.29 -5.39
N GLU A 232 6.08 -12.71 -5.85
CA GLU A 232 4.99 -11.77 -6.20
C GLU A 232 4.30 -11.23 -4.95
N GLU A 233 4.14 -12.06 -3.93
CA GLU A 233 3.52 -11.68 -2.66
C GLU A 233 4.55 -11.04 -1.73
N TRP A 234 5.72 -11.66 -1.61
CA TRP A 234 6.83 -11.27 -0.77
C TRP A 234 8.07 -10.96 -1.64
N PRO A 235 8.17 -9.74 -2.20
CA PRO A 235 9.21 -9.43 -3.18
C PRO A 235 10.60 -9.39 -2.56
N ILE A 236 11.61 -9.55 -3.42
CA ILE A 236 13.01 -9.68 -3.04
C ILE A 236 13.44 -8.60 -2.04
N GLY A 237 13.12 -7.33 -2.29
CA GLY A 237 13.52 -6.26 -1.37
C GLY A 237 12.89 -6.38 0.01
N TYR A 238 11.64 -6.84 0.11
CA TYR A 238 11.01 -7.08 1.41
C TYR A 238 11.77 -8.17 2.19
N ARG A 239 12.10 -9.29 1.54
CA ARG A 239 12.86 -10.41 2.12
C ARG A 239 14.25 -9.98 2.58
N GLU A 240 14.95 -9.17 1.79
CA GLU A 240 16.26 -8.62 2.16
C GLU A 240 16.18 -7.72 3.40
N GLY A 241 15.18 -6.83 3.44
CA GLY A 241 14.92 -5.98 4.59
C GLY A 241 14.50 -6.77 5.83
N LEU A 242 13.67 -7.80 5.64
CA LEU A 242 13.24 -8.71 6.70
C LEU A 242 14.45 -9.44 7.31
N PHE A 243 15.29 -10.06 6.48
CA PHE A 243 16.53 -10.70 6.93
C PHE A 243 17.38 -9.74 7.75
N GLN A 244 17.70 -8.56 7.22
CA GLN A 244 18.51 -7.59 7.94
C GLN A 244 17.89 -7.21 9.30
N GLY A 245 16.58 -7.02 9.36
CA GLY A 245 15.89 -6.62 10.58
C GLY A 245 15.82 -7.74 11.63
N LEU A 246 15.82 -9.01 11.23
CA LEU A 246 15.83 -10.16 12.13
C LEU A 246 17.17 -10.39 12.81
N PHE A 247 18.25 -9.76 12.31
CA PHE A 247 19.59 -9.81 12.89
C PHE A 247 19.99 -8.49 13.59
N THR A 248 19.09 -7.49 13.68
CA THR A 248 19.42 -6.20 14.26
C THR A 248 18.37 -5.69 15.24
N ASP A 249 18.82 -5.03 16.31
CA ASP A 249 17.94 -4.31 17.22
C ASP A 249 17.44 -2.98 16.60
N LYS A 250 16.59 -2.26 17.34
CA LYS A 250 16.05 -0.94 16.93
C LYS A 250 17.12 0.13 16.68
N ARG A 251 18.35 -0.08 17.16
CA ARG A 251 19.50 0.82 16.96
C ARG A 251 20.41 0.34 15.82
N GLY A 252 20.04 -0.75 15.13
CA GLY A 252 20.83 -1.33 14.07
C GLY A 252 22.05 -2.13 14.56
N ARG A 253 22.15 -2.44 15.86
CA ARG A 253 23.19 -3.28 16.40
C ARG A 253 22.80 -4.75 16.25
N PHE A 254 23.79 -5.61 16.10
CA PHE A 254 23.54 -7.03 16.03
C PHE A 254 22.74 -7.53 17.24
N HIS A 255 21.65 -8.20 16.95
CA HIS A 255 20.77 -8.85 17.91
C HIS A 255 19.96 -9.93 17.16
N ALA A 256 20.16 -11.18 17.53
CA ALA A 256 19.45 -12.29 16.91
C ALA A 256 18.99 -13.27 18.00
N THR A 257 18.01 -14.10 17.67
CA THR A 257 17.53 -15.24 18.46
C THR A 257 17.48 -16.46 17.55
N PRO A 258 17.48 -17.72 18.08
CA PRO A 258 17.37 -18.90 17.23
C PRO A 258 16.24 -18.81 16.22
N ILE A 259 15.04 -18.43 16.68
CA ILE A 259 13.87 -18.30 15.80
C ILE A 259 14.01 -17.18 14.77
N SER A 260 14.70 -16.06 15.10
CA SER A 260 14.93 -15.00 14.12
C SER A 260 15.95 -15.39 13.06
N ILE A 261 16.97 -16.16 13.43
CA ILE A 261 17.96 -16.72 12.50
C ILE A 261 17.27 -17.70 11.55
N TYR A 262 16.49 -18.63 12.09
CA TYR A 262 15.74 -19.63 11.31
C TYR A 262 14.84 -18.95 10.27
N ASN A 263 13.94 -18.06 10.71
CA ASN A 263 13.03 -17.35 9.81
C ASN A 263 13.78 -16.45 8.81
N GLY A 264 14.90 -15.85 9.22
CA GLY A 264 15.75 -15.06 8.33
C GLY A 264 16.32 -15.89 7.18
N LEU A 265 16.84 -17.08 7.48
CA LEU A 265 17.38 -18.00 6.48
C LEU A 265 16.30 -18.48 5.51
N LEU A 266 15.11 -18.82 6.00
CA LEU A 266 13.98 -19.19 5.15
C LEU A 266 13.54 -18.03 4.27
N ALA A 267 13.43 -16.82 4.83
CA ALA A 267 12.99 -15.65 4.09
C ALA A 267 13.88 -15.34 2.88
N ILE A 268 15.19 -15.59 2.95
CA ILE A 268 16.12 -15.32 1.85
C ILE A 268 16.22 -16.47 0.84
N ASP A 269 15.56 -17.59 1.05
CA ASP A 269 15.68 -18.74 0.13
C ASP A 269 15.40 -18.38 -1.33
N PRO A 270 14.31 -17.66 -1.67
CA PRO A 270 14.04 -17.22 -3.03
C PRO A 270 14.90 -16.04 -3.53
N VAL A 271 15.76 -15.45 -2.68
CA VAL A 271 16.59 -14.29 -3.06
C VAL A 271 17.80 -14.76 -3.85
N PRO A 272 17.99 -14.31 -5.11
CA PRO A 272 19.03 -14.88 -5.98
C PRO A 272 20.46 -14.50 -5.59
N ASP A 273 20.67 -13.33 -4.98
CA ASP A 273 21.98 -12.86 -4.52
C ASP A 273 21.90 -12.33 -3.09
N VAL A 274 22.56 -13.03 -2.17
CA VAL A 274 22.61 -12.70 -0.74
C VAL A 274 24.02 -12.36 -0.25
N GLU A 275 25.04 -12.32 -1.13
CA GLU A 275 26.43 -12.09 -0.73
C GLU A 275 26.59 -10.85 0.15
N ASN A 276 26.20 -9.69 -0.37
CA ASN A 276 26.32 -8.43 0.36
C ASN A 276 25.40 -8.35 1.58
N LEU A 277 24.23 -8.97 1.49
CA LEU A 277 23.26 -8.99 2.59
C LEU A 277 23.81 -9.77 3.80
N VAL A 278 24.33 -10.97 3.57
CA VAL A 278 24.93 -11.83 4.61
C VAL A 278 26.20 -11.20 5.14
N ARG A 279 27.06 -10.65 4.28
CA ARG A 279 28.28 -9.95 4.69
C ARG A 279 27.99 -8.79 5.63
N ASN A 280 27.00 -7.96 5.35
CA ASN A 280 26.61 -6.85 6.22
C ASN A 280 26.20 -7.33 7.63
N VAL A 281 25.49 -8.45 7.72
CA VAL A 281 25.12 -9.04 9.01
C VAL A 281 26.34 -9.62 9.72
N LEU A 282 27.22 -10.32 8.98
CA LEU A 282 28.46 -10.85 9.51
C LEU A 282 29.37 -9.76 10.09
N ASP A 283 29.54 -8.65 9.37
CA ASP A 283 30.33 -7.50 9.83
C ASP A 283 29.77 -6.92 11.13
N GLN A 284 28.45 -6.79 11.26
CA GLN A 284 27.80 -6.34 12.48
C GLN A 284 27.95 -7.35 13.62
N CYS A 285 27.88 -8.64 13.33
CA CYS A 285 28.12 -9.71 14.29
C CYS A 285 29.55 -9.65 14.84
N ASN A 286 30.56 -9.46 13.98
CA ASN A 286 31.97 -9.39 14.36
C ASN A 286 32.32 -8.14 15.16
N LEU A 287 31.59 -7.02 14.93
CA LEU A 287 31.74 -5.79 15.71
C LEU A 287 31.06 -5.85 17.08
N SER A 288 30.20 -6.80 17.29
CA SER A 288 29.53 -7.03 18.58
C SER A 288 30.43 -7.86 19.48
N SER A 289 30.45 -7.54 20.80
CA SER A 289 31.16 -8.39 21.77
C SER A 289 30.70 -9.84 21.61
N PRO A 290 31.60 -10.83 21.72
CA PRO A 290 31.22 -12.22 21.54
C PRO A 290 30.01 -12.53 22.43
N LEU A 291 28.88 -12.80 21.79
CA LEU A 291 27.69 -13.26 22.48
C LEU A 291 28.08 -14.53 23.22
N LYS A 292 27.60 -14.70 24.44
CA LYS A 292 27.74 -15.97 25.16
C LYS A 292 26.75 -16.96 24.55
N PHE A 293 27.07 -17.47 23.37
CA PHE A 293 26.25 -18.41 22.60
C PHE A 293 25.83 -19.67 23.38
N ASN A 294 26.58 -20.04 24.44
CA ASN A 294 26.20 -21.17 25.29
C ASN A 294 24.86 -21.01 26.02
N GLU A 295 24.44 -19.74 26.29
CA GLU A 295 23.10 -19.45 26.83
C GLU A 295 22.04 -19.29 25.73
N PHE A 296 22.49 -18.98 24.51
CA PHE A 296 21.67 -18.71 23.34
C PHE A 296 21.11 -19.99 22.73
N TRP A 297 21.90 -21.06 22.69
CA TRP A 297 21.55 -22.37 22.15
C TRP A 297 21.11 -23.36 23.22
N ALA A 298 20.35 -22.91 24.24
CA ALA A 298 19.87 -23.74 25.33
C ALA A 298 18.86 -24.82 24.89
N ASP A 299 18.19 -24.64 23.76
CA ASP A 299 17.21 -25.58 23.19
C ASP A 299 17.83 -26.34 21.99
N ALA A 300 18.10 -27.61 22.18
CA ALA A 300 18.70 -28.46 21.17
C ALA A 300 17.84 -28.62 19.90
N ALA A 301 16.50 -28.60 20.04
CA ALA A 301 15.60 -28.73 18.90
C ALA A 301 15.67 -27.49 17.99
N GLN A 302 15.72 -26.29 18.59
CA GLN A 302 15.89 -25.04 17.82
C GLN A 302 17.28 -24.99 17.16
N LEU A 303 18.31 -25.53 17.78
CA LEU A 303 19.64 -25.60 17.20
C LEU A 303 19.62 -26.45 15.93
N ASP A 304 19.03 -27.64 15.97
CA ASP A 304 18.93 -28.56 14.84
C ASP A 304 18.19 -27.93 13.65
N GLU A 305 17.09 -27.19 13.92
CA GLU A 305 16.33 -26.46 12.88
C GLU A 305 17.18 -25.35 12.21
N VAL A 306 17.90 -24.57 13.00
CA VAL A 306 18.80 -23.55 12.47
C VAL A 306 19.94 -24.11 11.67
N GLU A 307 20.56 -25.22 12.15
CA GLU A 307 21.63 -25.92 11.43
C GLU A 307 21.12 -26.46 10.08
N ALA A 308 19.95 -27.08 10.07
CA ALA A 308 19.33 -27.57 8.85
C ALA A 308 19.06 -26.42 7.84
N ALA A 309 18.56 -25.29 8.31
CA ALA A 309 18.31 -24.12 7.48
C ALA A 309 19.63 -23.55 6.90
N PHE A 310 20.70 -23.44 7.69
CA PHE A 310 22.02 -23.04 7.17
C PHE A 310 22.55 -24.05 6.12
N THR A 311 22.45 -25.34 6.38
CA THR A 311 22.86 -26.37 5.45
C THR A 311 22.13 -26.23 4.12
N GLN A 312 20.80 -26.11 4.16
CA GLN A 312 20.00 -25.90 2.96
C GLN A 312 20.50 -24.67 2.18
N GLN A 313 20.68 -23.53 2.84
CA GLN A 313 21.10 -22.29 2.20
C GLN A 313 22.52 -22.37 1.62
N ILE A 314 23.44 -23.04 2.28
CA ILE A 314 24.83 -23.21 1.83
C ILE A 314 24.88 -24.14 0.63
N ASP A 315 24.13 -25.24 0.62
CA ASP A 315 24.12 -26.23 -0.44
C ASP A 315 23.49 -25.73 -1.74
N HIS A 316 22.44 -24.93 -1.63
CA HIS A 316 21.77 -24.32 -2.78
C HIS A 316 22.59 -23.22 -3.46
N ARG A 317 23.56 -22.63 -2.75
CA ARG A 317 24.31 -21.46 -3.22
C ARG A 317 25.74 -21.83 -3.59
N LYS A 318 26.37 -21.03 -4.44
CA LYS A 318 27.72 -21.26 -4.93
C LYS A 318 28.65 -20.10 -4.67
N GLY A 319 29.95 -20.37 -4.61
CA GLY A 319 31.00 -19.38 -4.58
C GLY A 319 30.97 -18.50 -3.31
N LYS A 320 30.93 -17.21 -3.49
CA LYS A 320 31.03 -16.26 -2.37
C LYS A 320 29.83 -16.29 -1.44
N GLN A 321 28.62 -16.52 -1.96
CA GLN A 321 27.40 -16.56 -1.15
C GLN A 321 27.44 -17.71 -0.13
N SER A 322 27.81 -18.93 -0.57
CA SER A 322 28.00 -20.09 0.30
C SER A 322 29.09 -19.82 1.34
N LYS A 323 30.20 -19.18 0.92
CA LYS A 323 31.30 -18.83 1.84
C LYS A 323 30.84 -17.85 2.93
N GLU A 324 30.12 -16.77 2.58
CA GLU A 324 29.64 -15.78 3.56
C GLU A 324 28.64 -16.39 4.55
N LEU A 325 27.75 -17.29 4.09
CA LEU A 325 26.84 -18.05 4.96
C LEU A 325 27.60 -18.97 5.92
N THR A 326 28.66 -19.66 5.43
CA THR A 326 29.51 -20.49 6.28
C THR A 326 30.23 -19.67 7.34
N LEU A 327 30.72 -18.47 6.97
CA LEU A 327 31.37 -17.58 7.92
C LEU A 327 30.34 -17.02 8.95
N LEU A 328 29.13 -16.70 8.54
CA LEU A 328 28.08 -16.28 9.45
C LEU A 328 27.69 -17.41 10.41
N LYS A 329 27.53 -18.64 9.92
CA LYS A 329 27.30 -19.83 10.76
C LYS A 329 28.36 -19.98 11.85
N GLY A 330 29.64 -19.87 11.47
CA GLY A 330 30.77 -19.92 12.42
C GLY A 330 30.78 -18.77 13.41
N ALA A 331 30.50 -17.54 12.97
CA ALA A 331 30.42 -16.34 13.83
C ALA A 331 29.29 -16.43 14.87
N LEU A 332 28.21 -17.18 14.56
CA LEU A 332 27.12 -17.47 15.47
C LEU A 332 27.42 -18.63 16.44
N GLY A 333 28.63 -19.20 16.40
CA GLY A 333 29.04 -20.28 17.29
C GLY A 333 28.42 -21.64 16.99
N LEU A 334 27.84 -21.80 15.80
CA LEU A 334 27.32 -23.09 15.34
C LEU A 334 28.46 -23.97 14.88
N PRO A 335 28.40 -25.31 15.12
CA PRO A 335 29.48 -26.22 14.77
C PRO A 335 29.76 -26.15 13.25
N PRO A 336 31.06 -26.26 12.86
CA PRO A 336 31.41 -26.48 11.46
C PRO A 336 30.84 -27.82 10.98
N PHE A 337 30.65 -27.93 9.67
CA PHE A 337 30.24 -29.20 9.04
C PHE A 337 31.28 -30.28 9.27
#